data_7130d7df1570c826c23fb4c16195e3ba
#
_entry.id   7130d7df1570c826c23fb4c16195e3ba
#
_cell.length_a   1.000
_cell.length_b   1.000
_cell.length_c   1.000
_cell.angle_alpha   90.00
_cell.angle_beta   90.00
_cell.angle_gamma   90.00
#
_symmetry.space_group_name_H-M   'P 1'
#
loop_
_entity.id
_entity.type
_entity.pdbx_description
1 polymer ?
#
loop_
_entity_poly.entity_id
_entity_poly.type
_entity_poly.pdbx_seq_one_letter_code
_entity_poly.pdbx_strand_id
1 'polypeptide(L)'
;EIIPPLIFKREGISMMTDIEIAQSAKLQHITKVAESAGIDLKYVEQYGNYKAKLDLSILKEVKKDNGKLILVTAITPTPAGEGKTTTTIGLADGMKKIGKNVMVALREPSLGPVFGVKGGAAGGGYAQVVPMEDINLHFTGDFHAIGAANNLLAAMLDNHIHQGNALGIDTRKITWKRCVDMNDRQLRSIVNGLGGKAHGVPREDGYDITVASEIMAIFCLSNSITDLKERLSKIIVAYTFDNKPVTAGDLNAAGAMCALLKDALKPNLVQTLEGTPALVHGGPFANIAHGCNSVLATKLALKLGDYTVTEAGFGADLGAEKFLDIKCRMAGLTPSA
;
A
#
# COMPACT_ATOMS: atom_id res chain seq x y z
N GLU A 1 -17.00 34.90 10.83
CA GLU A 1 -16.98 34.30 12.18
C GLU A 1 -17.05 32.79 12.03
N ILE A 2 -15.94 32.11 12.36
CA ILE A 2 -15.83 30.67 12.35
C ILE A 2 -16.38 30.19 13.68
N ILE A 3 -17.52 29.50 13.64
CA ILE A 3 -18.10 28.86 14.83
C ILE A 3 -17.18 27.69 15.19
N PRO A 4 -16.56 27.67 16.38
CA PRO A 4 -15.76 26.52 16.79
C PRO A 4 -16.67 25.29 17.00
N PRO A 5 -16.19 24.07 16.75
CA PRO A 5 -16.99 22.88 16.98
C PRO A 5 -17.39 22.78 18.44
N LEU A 6 -18.67 22.59 18.68
CA LEU A 6 -19.25 22.33 20.01
C LEU A 6 -18.63 21.02 20.57
N ILE A 7 -17.62 21.19 21.39
CA ILE A 7 -17.09 20.09 22.21
C ILE A 7 -18.10 19.87 23.36
N PHE A 8 -18.95 18.87 23.21
CA PHE A 8 -19.71 18.35 24.34
C PHE A 8 -18.76 17.66 25.31
N LYS A 9 -18.19 18.39 26.26
CA LYS A 9 -17.59 17.82 27.47
C LYS A 9 -18.73 17.24 28.29
N ARG A 10 -19.00 15.96 28.20
CA ARG A 10 -19.68 15.22 29.25
C ARG A 10 -18.68 15.08 30.40
N GLU A 11 -18.92 15.74 31.49
CA GLU A 11 -18.19 15.56 32.74
C GLU A 11 -18.31 14.09 33.16
N GLY A 12 -17.18 13.39 33.30
CA GLY A 12 -17.09 12.16 34.08
C GLY A 12 -16.64 10.87 33.40
N ILE A 13 -16.53 10.79 32.05
CA ILE A 13 -15.95 9.60 31.39
C ILE A 13 -14.90 10.08 30.38
N SER A 14 -13.63 9.96 30.73
CA SER A 14 -12.55 10.08 29.76
C SER A 14 -12.65 8.90 28.80
N MET A 15 -13.09 9.13 27.58
CA MET A 15 -13.01 8.11 26.53
C MET A 15 -11.54 7.91 26.16
N MET A 16 -11.10 6.65 26.14
CA MET A 16 -9.76 6.28 25.69
C MET A 16 -9.56 6.70 24.23
N THR A 17 -8.38 7.20 23.94
CA THR A 17 -7.95 7.47 22.56
C THR A 17 -7.72 6.18 21.80
N ASP A 18 -7.68 6.24 20.47
CA ASP A 18 -7.43 5.06 19.63
C ASP A 18 -6.13 4.33 20.00
N ILE A 19 -5.07 5.07 20.33
CA ILE A 19 -3.80 4.49 20.75
C ILE A 19 -3.91 3.83 22.14
N GLU A 20 -4.60 4.43 23.09
CA GLU A 20 -4.82 3.83 24.42
C GLU A 20 -5.63 2.53 24.31
N ILE A 21 -6.65 2.50 23.45
CA ILE A 21 -7.42 1.28 23.16
C ILE A 21 -6.50 0.20 22.56
N ALA A 22 -5.70 0.55 21.54
CA ALA A 22 -4.79 -0.39 20.91
C ALA A 22 -3.74 -0.95 21.88
N GLN A 23 -3.16 -0.09 22.73
CA GLN A 23 -2.14 -0.46 23.71
C GLN A 23 -2.72 -1.28 24.87
N SER A 24 -3.99 -1.10 25.23
CA SER A 24 -4.66 -1.90 26.26
C SER A 24 -5.05 -3.29 25.77
N ALA A 25 -5.01 -3.55 24.47
CA ALA A 25 -5.45 -4.81 23.89
C ALA A 25 -4.48 -5.96 24.17
N LYS A 26 -5.00 -7.12 24.49
CA LYS A 26 -4.22 -8.35 24.64
C LYS A 26 -4.08 -9.05 23.29
N LEU A 27 -2.98 -8.78 22.58
CA LEU A 27 -2.73 -9.34 21.25
C LEU A 27 -2.44 -10.84 21.32
N GLN A 28 -2.96 -11.60 20.35
CA GLN A 28 -2.57 -12.98 20.12
C GLN A 28 -1.22 -13.03 19.39
N HIS A 29 -0.42 -14.04 19.68
CA HIS A 29 0.80 -14.28 18.89
C HIS A 29 0.44 -14.56 17.43
N ILE A 30 1.23 -14.06 16.49
CA ILE A 30 0.88 -14.09 15.04
C ILE A 30 0.71 -15.52 14.50
N THR A 31 1.39 -16.51 15.09
CA THR A 31 1.19 -17.92 14.74
C THR A 31 -0.22 -18.41 15.09
N LYS A 32 -0.78 -17.94 16.20
CA LYS A 32 -2.17 -18.25 16.60
C LYS A 32 -3.18 -17.63 15.64
N VAL A 33 -2.90 -16.40 15.18
CA VAL A 33 -3.70 -15.73 14.16
C VAL A 33 -3.65 -16.50 12.85
N ALA A 34 -2.45 -16.94 12.43
CA ALA A 34 -2.27 -17.76 11.23
C ALA A 34 -3.04 -19.11 11.35
N GLU A 35 -2.90 -19.82 12.45
CA GLU A 35 -3.63 -21.06 12.72
C GLU A 35 -5.15 -20.86 12.65
N SER A 36 -5.66 -19.76 13.23
CA SER A 36 -7.10 -19.44 13.21
C SER A 36 -7.63 -19.15 11.79
N ALA A 37 -6.76 -18.68 10.89
CA ALA A 37 -7.05 -18.47 9.47
C ALA A 37 -6.82 -19.74 8.62
N GLY A 38 -6.45 -20.87 9.22
CA GLY A 38 -6.13 -22.10 8.49
C GLY A 38 -4.83 -22.04 7.70
N ILE A 39 -3.89 -21.17 8.08
CA ILE A 39 -2.59 -20.99 7.42
C ILE A 39 -1.58 -21.94 8.08
N ASP A 40 -0.97 -22.81 7.27
CA ASP A 40 0.16 -23.64 7.70
C ASP A 40 1.37 -22.74 8.02
N LEU A 41 2.00 -22.96 9.16
CA LEU A 41 3.12 -22.14 9.64
C LEU A 41 4.34 -22.17 8.72
N LYS A 42 4.45 -23.15 7.81
CA LYS A 42 5.49 -23.17 6.77
C LYS A 42 5.45 -21.97 5.82
N TYR A 43 4.30 -21.30 5.72
CA TYR A 43 4.11 -20.09 4.90
C TYR A 43 4.28 -18.78 5.68
N VAL A 44 4.51 -18.86 6.99
CA VAL A 44 4.51 -17.72 7.91
C VAL A 44 5.94 -17.28 8.22
N GLU A 45 6.34 -16.15 7.71
CA GLU A 45 7.61 -15.50 8.03
C GLU A 45 7.36 -14.41 9.10
N GLN A 46 7.73 -14.71 10.35
CA GLN A 46 7.45 -13.82 11.47
C GLN A 46 8.31 -12.56 11.46
N TYR A 47 7.65 -11.43 11.65
CA TYR A 47 8.25 -10.11 11.88
C TYR A 47 7.95 -9.67 13.31
N GLY A 48 8.57 -10.32 14.30
CA GLY A 48 8.24 -10.21 15.71
C GLY A 48 7.01 -11.04 16.08
N ASN A 49 6.39 -10.74 17.22
CA ASN A 49 5.36 -11.58 17.83
C ASN A 49 3.96 -11.38 17.23
N TYR A 50 3.69 -10.23 16.59
CA TYR A 50 2.33 -9.79 16.27
C TYR A 50 2.09 -9.50 14.80
N LYS A 51 3.09 -9.67 13.95
CA LYS A 51 3.01 -9.47 12.50
C LYS A 51 3.84 -10.51 11.75
N ALA A 52 3.46 -10.84 10.54
CA ALA A 52 4.19 -11.77 9.69
C ALA A 52 3.99 -11.43 8.21
N LYS A 53 4.90 -11.90 7.37
CA LYS A 53 4.69 -11.98 5.93
C LYS A 53 4.23 -13.38 5.54
N LEU A 54 3.40 -13.47 4.50
CA LEU A 54 2.92 -14.75 3.99
C LEU A 54 3.59 -15.10 2.66
N ASP A 55 4.14 -16.29 2.57
CA ASP A 55 4.76 -16.78 1.35
C ASP A 55 3.72 -16.99 0.24
N LEU A 56 4.02 -16.53 -0.96
CA LEU A 56 3.09 -16.55 -2.09
C LEU A 56 2.85 -17.95 -2.67
N SER A 57 3.64 -18.96 -2.31
CA SER A 57 3.39 -20.35 -2.69
C SER A 57 2.04 -20.86 -2.19
N ILE A 58 1.53 -20.31 -1.10
CA ILE A 58 0.20 -20.61 -0.57
C ILE A 58 -0.90 -20.44 -1.63
N LEU A 59 -0.81 -19.44 -2.51
CA LEU A 59 -1.79 -19.18 -3.59
C LEU A 59 -1.82 -20.34 -4.61
N LYS A 60 -0.72 -21.07 -4.74
CA LYS A 60 -0.61 -22.23 -5.66
C LYS A 60 -1.00 -23.53 -4.99
N GLU A 61 -0.70 -23.68 -3.70
CA GLU A 61 -0.85 -24.92 -2.96
C GLU A 61 -2.24 -25.10 -2.36
N VAL A 62 -2.89 -24.00 -1.93
CA VAL A 62 -4.25 -24.04 -1.38
C VAL A 62 -5.27 -24.22 -2.51
N LYS A 63 -5.95 -25.36 -2.54
CA LYS A 63 -6.93 -25.72 -3.59
C LYS A 63 -8.37 -25.34 -3.28
N LYS A 64 -8.62 -24.61 -2.19
CA LYS A 64 -9.95 -24.11 -1.82
C LYS A 64 -10.47 -23.14 -2.89
N ASP A 65 -11.78 -23.16 -3.15
CA ASP A 65 -12.46 -22.15 -3.95
C ASP A 65 -12.38 -20.77 -3.28
N ASN A 66 -12.46 -19.73 -4.09
CA ASN A 66 -12.46 -18.37 -3.56
C ASN A 66 -13.72 -18.11 -2.72
N GLY A 67 -13.54 -17.47 -1.57
CA GLY A 67 -14.64 -16.93 -0.78
C GLY A 67 -15.34 -15.75 -1.47
N LYS A 68 -16.34 -15.21 -0.80
CA LYS A 68 -17.12 -14.05 -1.28
C LYS A 68 -16.38 -12.75 -0.97
N LEU A 69 -16.27 -11.88 -1.98
CA LEU A 69 -15.65 -10.57 -1.85
C LEU A 69 -16.70 -9.51 -1.51
N ILE A 70 -16.48 -8.77 -0.44
CA ILE A 70 -17.34 -7.66 0.02
C ILE A 70 -16.53 -6.38 -0.05
N LEU A 71 -17.02 -5.39 -0.80
CA LEU A 71 -16.42 -4.06 -0.90
C LEU A 71 -17.16 -3.08 0.00
N VAL A 72 -16.42 -2.43 0.89
CA VAL A 72 -16.92 -1.29 1.67
C VAL A 72 -16.50 0.00 0.99
N THR A 73 -17.47 0.85 0.68
CA THR A 73 -17.25 2.16 0.04
C THR A 73 -18.13 3.22 0.70
N ALA A 74 -17.98 4.47 0.30
CA ALA A 74 -18.80 5.59 0.75
C ALA A 74 -19.42 6.28 -0.46
N ILE A 75 -20.57 6.94 -0.29
CA ILE A 75 -21.25 7.65 -1.38
C ILE A 75 -20.35 8.79 -1.89
N THR A 76 -19.79 9.60 -0.98
CA THR A 76 -18.94 10.75 -1.29
C THR A 76 -17.83 10.90 -0.24
N PRO A 77 -16.65 11.45 -0.60
CA PRO A 77 -15.60 11.71 0.38
C PRO A 77 -15.93 12.92 1.25
N THR A 78 -15.46 12.90 2.51
CA THR A 78 -15.54 14.03 3.44
C THR A 78 -14.15 14.39 3.98
N PRO A 79 -13.91 15.67 4.40
CA PRO A 79 -12.63 16.05 4.97
C PRO A 79 -12.24 15.27 6.23
N ALA A 80 -13.22 14.88 7.04
CA ALA A 80 -13.00 14.12 8.28
C ALA A 80 -12.79 12.61 8.06
N GLY A 81 -13.04 12.13 6.84
CA GLY A 81 -13.11 10.70 6.53
C GLY A 81 -14.53 10.14 6.74
N GLU A 82 -14.82 9.03 6.10
CA GLU A 82 -16.16 8.43 6.04
C GLU A 82 -16.30 7.17 6.93
N GLY A 83 -15.23 6.79 7.62
CA GLY A 83 -15.23 5.61 8.49
C GLY A 83 -15.23 4.27 7.74
N LYS A 84 -14.81 4.24 6.48
CA LYS A 84 -14.75 2.98 5.69
C LYS A 84 -13.92 1.90 6.36
N THR A 85 -12.73 2.23 6.83
CA THR A 85 -11.84 1.26 7.49
C THR A 85 -12.47 0.75 8.79
N THR A 86 -13.03 1.64 9.60
CA THR A 86 -13.74 1.28 10.83
C THR A 86 -14.95 0.37 10.53
N THR A 87 -15.71 0.67 9.49
CA THR A 87 -16.85 -0.16 9.04
C THR A 87 -16.37 -1.52 8.50
N THR A 88 -15.30 -1.54 7.73
CA THR A 88 -14.71 -2.78 7.18
C THR A 88 -14.28 -3.73 8.30
N ILE A 89 -13.58 -3.21 9.30
CA ILE A 89 -13.10 -3.99 10.44
C ILE A 89 -14.28 -4.43 11.31
N GLY A 90 -15.17 -3.50 11.67
CA GLY A 90 -16.35 -3.81 12.50
C GLY A 90 -17.29 -4.82 11.84
N LEU A 91 -17.48 -4.76 10.52
CA LEU A 91 -18.23 -5.76 9.77
C LEU A 91 -17.56 -7.14 9.86
N ALA A 92 -16.25 -7.21 9.64
CA ALA A 92 -15.51 -8.46 9.70
C ALA A 92 -15.53 -9.07 11.11
N ASP A 93 -15.33 -8.26 12.15
CA ASP A 93 -15.39 -8.71 13.54
C ASP A 93 -16.81 -9.19 13.92
N GLY A 94 -17.85 -8.49 13.49
CA GLY A 94 -19.24 -8.90 13.64
C GLY A 94 -19.53 -10.24 12.93
N MET A 95 -19.05 -10.42 11.70
CA MET A 95 -19.18 -11.66 10.95
C MET A 95 -18.45 -12.82 11.66
N LYS A 96 -17.24 -12.61 12.15
CA LYS A 96 -16.52 -13.61 12.94
C LYS A 96 -17.27 -13.99 14.20
N LYS A 97 -17.85 -13.01 14.89
CA LYS A 97 -18.61 -13.26 16.15
C LYS A 97 -19.84 -14.13 15.93
N ILE A 98 -20.44 -14.12 14.75
CA ILE A 98 -21.55 -15.02 14.37
C ILE A 98 -21.06 -16.30 13.67
N GLY A 99 -19.76 -16.64 13.82
CA GLY A 99 -19.19 -17.91 13.37
C GLY A 99 -18.83 -17.98 11.89
N LYS A 100 -18.70 -16.85 11.19
CA LYS A 100 -18.23 -16.84 9.78
C LYS A 100 -16.70 -16.87 9.73
N ASN A 101 -16.15 -17.60 8.78
CA ASN A 101 -14.73 -17.56 8.46
C ASN A 101 -14.47 -16.35 7.55
N VAL A 102 -13.91 -15.28 8.11
CA VAL A 102 -13.73 -13.98 7.45
C VAL A 102 -12.28 -13.53 7.52
N MET A 103 -11.83 -12.93 6.42
CA MET A 103 -10.55 -12.24 6.30
C MET A 103 -10.79 -10.77 5.98
N VAL A 104 -9.92 -9.90 6.50
CA VAL A 104 -9.88 -8.48 6.12
C VAL A 104 -8.71 -8.24 5.18
N ALA A 105 -8.88 -7.39 4.17
CA ALA A 105 -7.79 -6.95 3.29
C ALA A 105 -7.79 -5.42 3.19
N LEU A 106 -6.73 -4.78 3.68
CA LEU A 106 -6.60 -3.33 3.83
C LEU A 106 -5.35 -2.78 3.14
N ARG A 107 -5.35 -1.47 2.92
CA ARG A 107 -4.16 -0.74 2.52
C ARG A 107 -3.24 -0.53 3.71
N GLU A 108 -1.94 -0.49 3.42
CA GLU A 108 -0.92 -0.03 4.34
C GLU A 108 -0.92 1.51 4.38
N PRO A 109 -0.85 2.14 5.57
CA PRO A 109 -0.82 3.59 5.69
C PRO A 109 0.54 4.17 5.30
N SER A 110 0.53 5.36 4.70
CA SER A 110 1.72 6.16 4.38
C SER A 110 2.07 7.10 5.53
N LEU A 111 3.36 7.30 5.78
CA LEU A 111 3.86 8.19 6.84
C LEU A 111 3.38 9.63 6.67
N GLY A 112 3.29 10.14 5.45
CA GLY A 112 2.80 11.49 5.20
C GLY A 112 1.39 11.74 5.80
N PRO A 113 0.37 10.96 5.45
CA PRO A 113 -0.95 11.01 6.09
C PRO A 113 -0.95 10.71 7.58
N VAL A 114 -0.12 9.77 8.08
CA VAL A 114 -0.03 9.43 9.51
C VAL A 114 0.36 10.66 10.35
N PHE A 115 1.35 11.41 9.90
CA PHE A 115 1.79 12.66 10.53
C PHE A 115 1.05 13.90 10.02
N GLY A 116 0.03 13.72 9.18
CA GLY A 116 -0.82 14.78 8.66
C GLY A 116 -2.14 14.94 9.42
N VAL A 117 -3.05 15.71 8.84
CA VAL A 117 -4.38 16.01 9.44
C VAL A 117 -5.24 14.76 9.59
N LYS A 118 -5.07 13.75 8.72
CA LYS A 118 -5.87 12.51 8.76
C LYS A 118 -5.44 11.54 9.87
N GLY A 119 -4.18 11.63 10.35
CA GLY A 119 -3.63 10.66 11.29
C GLY A 119 -3.47 9.26 10.68
N GLY A 120 -3.38 8.24 11.53
CA GLY A 120 -3.19 6.85 11.13
C GLY A 120 -4.40 6.22 10.43
N ALA A 121 -4.19 5.10 9.74
CA ALA A 121 -5.19 4.41 8.93
C ALA A 121 -5.49 2.98 9.41
N ALA A 122 -5.28 2.69 10.69
CA ALA A 122 -5.51 1.35 11.27
C ALA A 122 -6.97 1.11 11.75
N GLY A 123 -7.91 1.96 11.37
CA GLY A 123 -9.27 2.00 11.91
C GLY A 123 -9.41 3.00 13.05
N GLY A 124 -10.46 2.89 13.88
CA GLY A 124 -10.69 3.78 15.02
C GLY A 124 -11.58 3.16 16.09
N GLY A 125 -11.50 3.69 17.31
CA GLY A 125 -12.21 3.15 18.47
C GLY A 125 -11.87 1.67 18.68
N TYR A 126 -12.87 0.85 18.84
CA TYR A 126 -12.73 -0.60 19.02
C TYR A 126 -12.65 -1.39 17.70
N ALA A 127 -12.77 -0.74 16.56
CA ALA A 127 -12.60 -1.36 15.23
C ALA A 127 -11.24 -0.97 14.64
N GLN A 128 -10.19 -1.62 15.11
CA GLN A 128 -8.81 -1.37 14.69
C GLN A 128 -8.09 -2.65 14.30
N VAL A 129 -7.11 -2.55 13.38
CA VAL A 129 -6.05 -3.54 13.16
C VAL A 129 -4.84 -3.22 14.04
N VAL A 130 -4.24 -4.24 14.59
CA VAL A 130 -3.14 -4.13 15.57
C VAL A 130 -1.99 -5.07 15.19
N PRO A 131 -0.72 -4.71 15.52
CA PRO A 131 -0.27 -3.58 16.34
C PRO A 131 -0.34 -2.24 15.57
N MET A 132 -1.11 -1.27 16.09
CA MET A 132 -1.42 -0.03 15.41
C MET A 132 -0.19 0.83 15.14
N GLU A 133 0.70 0.98 16.13
CA GLU A 133 1.90 1.80 16.00
C GLU A 133 2.83 1.26 14.91
N ASP A 134 3.08 -0.05 14.89
CA ASP A 134 3.91 -0.67 13.87
C ASP A 134 3.33 -0.47 12.47
N ILE A 135 2.02 -0.68 12.33
CA ILE A 135 1.32 -0.53 11.03
C ILE A 135 1.39 0.91 10.52
N ASN A 136 1.24 1.90 11.40
CA ASN A 136 1.27 3.32 11.04
C ASN A 136 2.68 3.87 10.80
N LEU A 137 3.73 3.17 11.17
CA LEU A 137 5.11 3.61 11.01
C LEU A 137 5.82 2.81 9.90
N HIS A 138 6.87 2.09 10.26
CA HIS A 138 7.69 1.37 9.26
C HIS A 138 7.16 -0.03 8.92
N PHE A 139 6.24 -0.53 9.70
CA PHE A 139 5.56 -1.82 9.59
C PHE A 139 6.53 -3.00 9.34
N THR A 140 6.64 -3.45 8.09
CA THR A 140 7.58 -4.50 7.66
C THR A 140 8.57 -4.01 6.60
N GLY A 141 8.56 -2.71 6.30
CA GLY A 141 9.51 -2.07 5.39
C GLY A 141 9.08 -2.02 3.92
N ASP A 142 7.82 -2.33 3.59
CA ASP A 142 7.35 -2.39 2.20
C ASP A 142 7.46 -1.03 1.50
N PHE A 143 7.08 0.06 2.17
CA PHE A 143 7.17 1.40 1.59
C PHE A 143 8.62 1.86 1.44
N HIS A 144 9.52 1.46 2.35
CA HIS A 144 10.95 1.70 2.17
C HIS A 144 11.51 0.97 0.95
N ALA A 145 11.09 -0.27 0.72
CA ALA A 145 11.49 -1.04 -0.46
C ALA A 145 10.98 -0.39 -1.76
N ILE A 146 9.73 0.10 -1.76
CA ILE A 146 9.14 0.81 -2.90
C ILE A 146 9.89 2.12 -3.16
N GLY A 147 10.14 2.91 -2.12
CA GLY A 147 10.92 4.14 -2.23
C GLY A 147 12.35 3.89 -2.73
N ALA A 148 13.01 2.84 -2.23
CA ALA A 148 14.34 2.45 -2.67
C ALA A 148 14.35 2.04 -4.15
N ALA A 149 13.38 1.25 -4.62
CA ALA A 149 13.26 0.84 -6.02
C ALA A 149 13.00 2.04 -6.95
N ASN A 150 12.14 2.98 -6.53
CA ASN A 150 11.87 4.20 -7.28
C ASN A 150 13.12 5.08 -7.42
N ASN A 151 13.84 5.27 -6.33
CA ASN A 151 15.01 6.13 -6.30
C ASN A 151 16.23 5.48 -6.95
N LEU A 152 16.32 4.14 -6.93
CA LEU A 152 17.31 3.40 -7.72
C LEU A 152 17.14 3.68 -9.21
N LEU A 153 15.90 3.61 -9.73
CA LEU A 153 15.62 3.91 -11.14
C LEU A 153 16.00 5.34 -11.50
N ALA A 154 15.70 6.32 -10.63
CA ALA A 154 16.10 7.72 -10.82
C ALA A 154 17.63 7.88 -10.83
N ALA A 155 18.33 7.21 -9.91
CA ALA A 155 19.80 7.25 -9.84
C ALA A 155 20.44 6.59 -11.08
N MET A 156 19.90 5.48 -11.56
CA MET A 156 20.37 4.81 -12.79
C MET A 156 20.17 5.67 -14.02
N LEU A 157 19.03 6.36 -14.12
CA LEU A 157 18.76 7.31 -15.20
C LEU A 157 19.80 8.46 -15.21
N ASP A 158 20.00 9.11 -14.07
CA ASP A 158 20.95 10.22 -13.96
C ASP A 158 22.40 9.75 -14.21
N ASN A 159 22.76 8.56 -13.70
CA ASN A 159 24.07 7.98 -13.97
C ASN A 159 24.27 7.63 -15.45
N HIS A 160 23.27 7.13 -16.13
CA HIS A 160 23.32 6.86 -17.58
C HIS A 160 23.62 8.15 -18.38
N ILE A 161 22.94 9.25 -18.04
CA ILE A 161 23.17 10.55 -18.66
C ILE A 161 24.59 11.04 -18.38
N HIS A 162 25.05 10.93 -17.13
CA HIS A 162 26.37 11.35 -16.71
C HIS A 162 27.50 10.55 -17.40
N GLN A 163 27.33 9.25 -17.62
CA GLN A 163 28.29 8.34 -18.23
C GLN A 163 28.28 8.35 -19.78
N GLY A 164 27.74 9.40 -20.40
CA GLY A 164 27.83 9.60 -21.84
C GLY A 164 26.52 9.46 -22.59
N ASN A 165 25.42 9.19 -21.91
CA ASN A 165 24.04 9.24 -22.47
C ASN A 165 23.89 8.46 -23.80
N ALA A 166 24.32 7.21 -23.82
CA ALA A 166 24.30 6.37 -25.01
C ALA A 166 22.89 6.20 -25.64
N LEU A 167 21.83 6.31 -24.82
CA LEU A 167 20.43 6.27 -25.28
C LEU A 167 19.94 7.59 -25.89
N GLY A 168 20.73 8.67 -25.84
CA GLY A 168 20.36 9.97 -26.40
C GLY A 168 19.18 10.64 -25.68
N ILE A 169 19.11 10.53 -24.37
CA ILE A 169 18.03 11.10 -23.53
C ILE A 169 18.12 12.63 -23.57
N ASP A 170 17.01 13.30 -23.90
CA ASP A 170 16.86 14.74 -23.70
C ASP A 170 16.57 15.03 -22.23
N THR A 171 17.51 15.65 -21.52
CA THR A 171 17.41 15.97 -20.10
C THR A 171 16.22 16.86 -19.74
N ARG A 172 15.62 17.54 -20.72
CA ARG A 172 14.41 18.35 -20.55
C ARG A 172 13.11 17.54 -20.69
N LYS A 173 13.21 16.25 -21.07
CA LYS A 173 12.08 15.34 -21.30
C LYS A 173 12.12 14.12 -20.38
N ILE A 174 12.70 14.27 -19.20
CA ILE A 174 12.67 13.27 -18.15
C ILE A 174 11.31 13.36 -17.46
N THR A 175 10.62 12.23 -17.37
CA THR A 175 9.29 12.10 -16.74
C THR A 175 9.38 11.47 -15.35
N TRP A 176 10.49 10.79 -15.06
CA TRP A 176 10.68 10.07 -13.80
C TRP A 176 11.19 10.99 -12.71
N LYS A 177 10.50 10.98 -11.58
CA LYS A 177 10.88 11.70 -10.36
C LYS A 177 11.34 10.74 -9.26
N ARG A 178 12.01 11.30 -8.27
CA ARG A 178 12.29 10.63 -7.00
C ARG A 178 11.05 10.53 -6.14
N CYS A 179 11.11 9.80 -5.04
CA CYS A 179 10.04 9.79 -4.06
C CYS A 179 10.56 9.74 -2.62
N VAL A 180 9.71 10.18 -1.70
CA VAL A 180 9.87 10.09 -0.25
C VAL A 180 8.51 9.88 0.37
N ASP A 181 8.40 9.02 1.38
CA ASP A 181 7.10 8.75 2.03
C ASP A 181 6.76 9.81 3.09
N MET A 182 6.68 11.06 2.65
CA MET A 182 6.38 12.22 3.48
C MET A 182 5.66 13.29 2.66
N ASN A 183 4.76 14.04 3.28
CA ASN A 183 4.18 15.24 2.69
C ASN A 183 5.21 16.38 2.75
N ASP A 184 6.06 16.50 1.74
CA ASP A 184 7.08 17.54 1.67
C ASP A 184 6.86 18.45 0.46
N ARG A 185 6.28 19.63 0.75
CA ARG A 185 6.01 20.65 -0.28
C ARG A 185 7.30 21.23 -0.86
N GLN A 186 8.37 21.29 -0.07
CA GLN A 186 9.62 21.92 -0.45
C GLN A 186 10.36 21.12 -1.54
N LEU A 187 10.15 19.80 -1.59
CA LEU A 187 10.79 18.90 -2.55
C LEU A 187 10.01 18.67 -3.84
N ARG A 188 8.85 19.31 -4.04
CA ARG A 188 8.00 19.08 -5.23
C ARG A 188 8.63 19.52 -6.55
N SER A 189 9.47 20.56 -6.49
CA SER A 189 10.23 21.05 -7.62
C SER A 189 11.58 21.53 -7.13
N ILE A 190 12.64 20.89 -7.61
CA ILE A 190 14.04 21.16 -7.24
C ILE A 190 14.92 21.18 -8.48
N VAL A 191 16.11 21.68 -8.31
CA VAL A 191 17.21 21.48 -9.27
C VAL A 191 18.23 20.54 -8.61
N ASN A 192 18.54 19.42 -9.26
CA ASN A 192 19.56 18.48 -8.82
C ASN A 192 20.80 18.52 -9.70
N GLY A 193 21.84 17.74 -9.35
CA GLY A 193 23.09 17.63 -10.13
C GLY A 193 23.99 18.85 -10.05
N LEU A 194 23.80 19.75 -9.06
CA LEU A 194 24.66 20.92 -8.83
C LEU A 194 26.02 20.49 -8.24
N GLY A 195 27.03 21.35 -8.38
CA GLY A 195 28.38 21.12 -7.83
C GLY A 195 29.44 20.80 -8.88
N GLY A 196 29.13 20.98 -10.16
CA GLY A 196 30.07 20.85 -11.27
C GLY A 196 30.11 19.42 -11.87
N LYS A 197 30.99 19.23 -12.84
CA LYS A 197 31.04 18.04 -13.72
C LYS A 197 31.08 16.69 -12.96
N ALA A 198 31.69 16.66 -11.80
CA ALA A 198 31.80 15.42 -11.00
C ALA A 198 30.47 15.01 -10.32
N HIS A 199 29.49 15.91 -10.27
CA HIS A 199 28.24 15.72 -9.50
C HIS A 199 27.00 15.44 -10.37
N GLY A 200 27.17 15.25 -11.67
CA GLY A 200 26.09 14.93 -12.59
C GLY A 200 25.74 16.09 -13.55
N VAL A 201 24.57 16.00 -14.15
CA VAL A 201 24.02 17.00 -15.07
C VAL A 201 22.89 17.75 -14.39
N PRO A 202 23.00 19.08 -14.19
CA PRO A 202 21.93 19.87 -13.59
C PRO A 202 20.63 19.77 -14.39
N ARG A 203 19.53 19.46 -13.69
CA ARG A 203 18.20 19.38 -14.26
C ARG A 203 17.10 19.64 -13.23
N GLU A 204 15.91 19.97 -13.70
CA GLU A 204 14.71 19.89 -12.86
C GLU A 204 14.42 18.46 -12.41
N ASP A 205 14.02 18.31 -11.19
CA ASP A 205 13.53 17.06 -10.58
C ASP A 205 12.50 17.40 -9.50
N GLY A 206 12.02 16.40 -8.79
CA GLY A 206 11.15 16.54 -7.65
C GLY A 206 11.00 15.23 -6.90
N TYR A 207 10.31 15.31 -5.76
CA TYR A 207 9.97 14.15 -4.97
C TYR A 207 8.45 14.04 -4.88
N ASP A 208 7.90 12.95 -5.40
CA ASP A 208 6.50 12.58 -5.15
C ASP A 208 6.43 11.77 -3.84
N ILE A 209 5.25 11.71 -3.21
CA ILE A 209 5.08 10.82 -2.07
C ILE A 209 5.08 9.36 -2.54
N THR A 210 5.71 8.46 -1.80
CA THR A 210 5.93 7.05 -2.20
C THR A 210 4.62 6.37 -2.64
N VAL A 211 3.52 6.64 -1.98
CA VAL A 211 2.19 6.06 -2.31
C VAL A 211 1.56 6.60 -3.60
N ALA A 212 2.10 7.68 -4.16
CA ALA A 212 1.74 8.22 -5.46
C ALA A 212 2.69 7.74 -6.57
N SER A 213 3.75 7.01 -6.24
CA SER A 213 4.70 6.51 -7.23
C SER A 213 4.08 5.46 -8.14
N GLU A 214 4.57 5.41 -9.38
CA GLU A 214 4.19 4.38 -10.35
C GLU A 214 4.58 2.98 -9.86
N ILE A 215 5.69 2.88 -9.11
CA ILE A 215 6.12 1.62 -8.48
C ILE A 215 5.03 1.07 -7.55
N MET A 216 4.44 1.91 -6.70
CA MET A 216 3.36 1.49 -5.80
C MET A 216 2.16 0.94 -6.58
N ALA A 217 1.74 1.62 -7.65
CA ALA A 217 0.62 1.17 -8.49
C ALA A 217 0.91 -0.18 -9.16
N ILE A 218 2.07 -0.31 -9.78
CA ILE A 218 2.53 -1.55 -10.43
C ILE A 218 2.62 -2.69 -9.41
N PHE A 219 3.23 -2.45 -8.28
CA PHE A 219 3.37 -3.41 -7.18
C PHE A 219 2.02 -3.96 -6.72
N CYS A 220 1.04 -3.09 -6.51
CA CYS A 220 -0.30 -3.47 -6.06
C CYS A 220 -1.12 -4.23 -7.11
N LEU A 221 -0.83 -4.05 -8.40
CA LEU A 221 -1.52 -4.74 -9.50
C LEU A 221 -0.80 -6.00 -9.97
N SER A 222 0.40 -6.28 -9.48
CA SER A 222 1.19 -7.44 -9.88
C SER A 222 0.68 -8.73 -9.24
N ASN A 223 0.75 -9.84 -10.01
CA ASN A 223 0.32 -11.17 -9.60
C ASN A 223 1.48 -12.09 -9.17
N SER A 224 2.71 -11.72 -9.49
CA SER A 224 3.93 -12.48 -9.18
C SER A 224 5.16 -11.61 -9.35
N ILE A 225 6.31 -12.09 -8.90
CA ILE A 225 7.60 -11.40 -9.11
C ILE A 225 7.96 -11.29 -10.59
N THR A 226 7.57 -12.25 -11.41
CA THR A 226 7.80 -12.22 -12.86
C THR A 226 6.94 -11.15 -13.53
N ASP A 227 5.64 -11.11 -13.19
CA ASP A 227 4.71 -10.08 -13.67
C ASP A 227 5.17 -8.68 -13.20
N LEU A 228 5.61 -8.56 -11.94
CA LEU A 228 6.20 -7.32 -11.41
C LEU A 228 7.38 -6.86 -12.28
N LYS A 229 8.35 -7.75 -12.56
CA LYS A 229 9.53 -7.42 -13.36
C LYS A 229 9.16 -6.96 -14.78
N GLU A 230 8.22 -7.66 -15.41
CA GLU A 230 7.75 -7.31 -16.76
C GLU A 230 7.11 -5.92 -16.78
N ARG A 231 6.24 -5.62 -15.80
CA ARG A 231 5.59 -4.30 -15.67
C ARG A 231 6.61 -3.18 -15.40
N LEU A 232 7.53 -3.41 -14.47
CA LEU A 232 8.60 -2.45 -14.15
C LEU A 232 9.47 -2.13 -15.37
N SER A 233 9.78 -3.12 -16.21
CA SER A 233 10.59 -2.91 -17.41
C SER A 233 9.94 -1.96 -18.44
N LYS A 234 8.61 -1.84 -18.42
CA LYS A 234 7.83 -1.00 -19.34
C LYS A 234 7.65 0.45 -18.88
N ILE A 235 8.10 0.81 -17.69
CA ILE A 235 8.01 2.19 -17.18
C ILE A 235 8.77 3.12 -18.12
N ILE A 236 8.11 4.17 -18.61
CA ILE A 236 8.73 5.23 -19.40
C ILE A 236 9.35 6.25 -18.45
N VAL A 237 10.65 6.44 -18.52
CA VAL A 237 11.41 7.33 -17.63
C VAL A 237 11.80 8.66 -18.29
N ALA A 238 11.90 8.67 -19.59
CA ALA A 238 12.32 9.85 -20.38
C ALA A 238 11.99 9.68 -21.86
N TYR A 239 12.29 10.70 -22.65
CA TYR A 239 12.28 10.64 -24.11
C TYR A 239 13.65 11.08 -24.67
N THR A 240 14.03 10.50 -25.81
CA THR A 240 15.22 10.89 -26.55
C THR A 240 15.04 12.24 -27.24
N PHE A 241 16.14 12.80 -27.81
CA PHE A 241 16.07 14.01 -28.65
C PHE A 241 15.10 13.82 -29.83
N ASP A 242 14.96 12.59 -30.35
CA ASP A 242 14.04 12.25 -31.44
C ASP A 242 12.61 11.87 -30.94
N ASN A 243 12.26 12.17 -29.69
CA ASN A 243 10.97 11.85 -29.06
C ASN A 243 10.63 10.35 -28.96
N LYS A 244 11.60 9.46 -28.94
CA LYS A 244 11.39 8.04 -28.66
C LYS A 244 11.34 7.82 -27.14
N PRO A 245 10.41 7.00 -26.63
CA PRO A 245 10.36 6.70 -25.21
C PRO A 245 11.59 5.87 -24.78
N VAL A 246 12.11 6.17 -23.62
CA VAL A 246 13.15 5.39 -22.94
C VAL A 246 12.54 4.75 -21.70
N THR A 247 12.72 3.44 -21.56
CA THR A 247 12.10 2.65 -20.49
C THR A 247 13.10 2.24 -19.40
N ALA A 248 12.58 1.79 -18.26
CA ALA A 248 13.39 1.17 -17.22
C ALA A 248 14.08 -0.11 -17.71
N GLY A 249 13.48 -0.79 -18.70
CA GLY A 249 14.07 -1.94 -19.41
C GLY A 249 15.31 -1.54 -20.21
N ASP A 250 15.26 -0.41 -20.93
CA ASP A 250 16.42 0.11 -21.69
C ASP A 250 17.60 0.47 -20.77
N LEU A 251 17.31 0.87 -19.54
CA LEU A 251 18.31 1.11 -18.50
C LEU A 251 18.74 -0.16 -17.75
N ASN A 252 18.18 -1.33 -18.08
CA ASN A 252 18.42 -2.61 -17.37
C ASN A 252 18.10 -2.55 -15.85
N ALA A 253 17.19 -1.69 -15.40
CA ALA A 253 16.91 -1.44 -14.00
C ALA A 253 15.96 -2.48 -13.36
N ALA A 254 15.06 -3.09 -14.13
CA ALA A 254 13.94 -3.89 -13.62
C ALA A 254 14.37 -5.07 -12.71
N GLY A 255 15.52 -5.70 -13.00
CA GLY A 255 16.04 -6.79 -12.17
C GLY A 255 16.44 -6.33 -10.77
N ALA A 256 17.18 -5.23 -10.67
CA ALA A 256 17.60 -4.65 -9.39
C ALA A 256 16.40 -4.12 -8.59
N MET A 257 15.44 -3.48 -9.25
CA MET A 257 14.17 -3.05 -8.64
C MET A 257 13.40 -4.24 -8.04
N CYS A 258 13.28 -5.35 -8.78
CA CYS A 258 12.64 -6.57 -8.27
C CYS A 258 13.38 -7.17 -7.07
N ALA A 259 14.70 -7.12 -7.04
CA ALA A 259 15.49 -7.61 -5.92
C ALA A 259 15.18 -6.82 -4.64
N LEU A 260 15.01 -5.50 -4.74
CA LEU A 260 14.58 -4.64 -3.62
C LEU A 260 13.15 -4.94 -3.17
N LEU A 261 12.25 -5.32 -4.09
CA LEU A 261 10.82 -5.50 -3.84
C LEU A 261 10.43 -6.94 -3.47
N LYS A 262 11.34 -7.91 -3.53
CA LYS A 262 11.00 -9.34 -3.42
C LYS A 262 10.28 -9.71 -2.12
N ASP A 263 10.76 -9.19 -0.99
CA ASP A 263 10.17 -9.49 0.33
C ASP A 263 8.97 -8.61 0.60
N ALA A 264 8.98 -7.36 0.12
CA ALA A 264 7.82 -6.48 0.16
C ALA A 264 6.60 -7.07 -0.56
N LEU A 265 6.80 -7.88 -1.61
CA LEU A 265 5.71 -8.45 -2.41
C LEU A 265 4.85 -9.47 -1.64
N LYS A 266 5.34 -10.00 -0.52
CA LYS A 266 4.61 -10.90 0.38
C LYS A 266 3.61 -10.09 1.23
N PRO A 267 2.30 -10.42 1.22
CA PRO A 267 1.32 -9.73 2.06
C PRO A 267 1.60 -9.85 3.56
N ASN A 268 1.30 -8.81 4.31
CA ASN A 268 1.49 -8.75 5.75
C ASN A 268 0.24 -9.26 6.47
N LEU A 269 0.42 -10.25 7.36
CA LEU A 269 -0.61 -10.77 8.25
C LEU A 269 -0.53 -10.05 9.60
N VAL A 270 -1.67 -9.57 10.06
CA VAL A 270 -1.92 -8.97 11.37
C VAL A 270 -3.31 -9.40 11.87
N GLN A 271 -3.83 -8.78 12.92
CA GLN A 271 -5.13 -9.07 13.50
C GLN A 271 -5.92 -7.80 13.81
N THR A 272 -7.24 -7.91 13.92
CA THR A 272 -8.06 -6.87 14.55
C THR A 272 -7.98 -6.99 16.08
N LEU A 273 -8.53 -6.02 16.81
CA LEU A 273 -8.66 -6.09 18.27
C LEU A 273 -9.44 -7.33 18.72
N GLU A 274 -10.43 -7.77 17.95
CA GLU A 274 -11.23 -8.99 18.21
C GLU A 274 -10.55 -10.27 17.67
N GLY A 275 -9.31 -10.15 17.18
CA GLY A 275 -8.50 -11.27 16.67
C GLY A 275 -8.91 -11.79 15.30
N THR A 276 -9.67 -11.04 14.50
CA THR A 276 -9.95 -11.39 13.10
C THR A 276 -8.66 -11.26 12.29
N PRO A 277 -8.27 -12.28 11.49
CA PRO A 277 -7.10 -12.19 10.66
C PRO A 277 -7.24 -11.08 9.58
N ALA A 278 -6.21 -10.27 9.42
CA ALA A 278 -6.19 -9.17 8.48
C ALA A 278 -4.90 -9.18 7.65
N LEU A 279 -5.04 -8.94 6.35
CA LEU A 279 -3.93 -8.70 5.44
C LEU A 279 -3.83 -7.20 5.15
N VAL A 280 -2.69 -6.61 5.47
CA VAL A 280 -2.38 -5.19 5.20
C VAL A 280 -1.24 -5.15 4.20
N HIS A 281 -1.49 -4.63 2.97
CA HIS A 281 -0.48 -4.71 1.93
C HIS A 281 -0.70 -3.71 0.79
N GLY A 282 0.31 -2.89 0.55
CA GLY A 282 0.28 -1.82 -0.45
C GLY A 282 -0.70 -0.71 -0.11
N GLY A 283 -0.47 0.49 -0.61
CA GLY A 283 -1.27 1.65 -0.22
C GLY A 283 -1.36 2.76 -1.27
N PRO A 284 -1.69 2.46 -2.55
CA PRO A 284 -1.75 3.47 -3.59
C PRO A 284 -2.86 4.47 -3.30
N PHE A 285 -2.61 5.76 -3.54
CA PHE A 285 -3.63 6.79 -3.41
C PHE A 285 -4.71 6.65 -4.49
N ALA A 286 -5.97 6.82 -4.10
CA ALA A 286 -7.11 6.68 -5.01
C ALA A 286 -7.24 7.82 -6.02
N ASN A 287 -6.74 9.01 -5.70
CA ASN A 287 -6.71 10.14 -6.64
C ASN A 287 -5.58 10.05 -7.68
N ILE A 288 -4.58 9.20 -7.45
CA ILE A 288 -3.44 9.02 -8.36
C ILE A 288 -3.49 7.66 -9.06
N ALA A 289 -3.85 6.59 -8.33
CA ALA A 289 -3.90 5.22 -8.82
C ALA A 289 -5.25 4.57 -8.49
N HIS A 290 -5.28 3.24 -8.30
CA HIS A 290 -6.53 2.50 -8.07
C HIS A 290 -7.03 2.51 -6.62
N GLY A 291 -6.25 3.02 -5.66
CA GLY A 291 -6.72 3.37 -4.31
C GLY A 291 -7.21 2.23 -3.43
N CYS A 292 -6.74 1.02 -3.63
CA CYS A 292 -7.06 -0.15 -2.83
C CYS A 292 -5.84 -1.03 -2.60
N ASN A 293 -5.93 -1.98 -1.66
CA ASN A 293 -4.82 -2.88 -1.34
C ASN A 293 -4.41 -3.74 -2.56
N SER A 294 -3.31 -4.48 -2.43
CA SER A 294 -2.76 -5.28 -3.53
C SER A 294 -3.71 -6.39 -4.00
N VAL A 295 -3.55 -6.75 -5.26
CA VAL A 295 -4.21 -7.93 -5.87
C VAL A 295 -3.83 -9.21 -5.11
N LEU A 296 -2.56 -9.35 -4.75
CA LEU A 296 -2.05 -10.51 -4.01
C LEU A 296 -2.72 -10.68 -2.65
N ALA A 297 -2.84 -9.60 -1.87
CA ALA A 297 -3.52 -9.65 -0.57
C ALA A 297 -4.99 -10.02 -0.71
N THR A 298 -5.71 -9.45 -1.68
CA THR A 298 -7.12 -9.78 -1.91
C THR A 298 -7.30 -11.22 -2.37
N LYS A 299 -6.49 -11.71 -3.31
CA LYS A 299 -6.53 -13.12 -3.76
C LYS A 299 -6.23 -14.08 -2.62
N LEU A 300 -5.24 -13.74 -1.80
CA LEU A 300 -4.87 -14.57 -0.65
C LEU A 300 -5.99 -14.61 0.39
N ALA A 301 -6.58 -13.46 0.72
CA ALA A 301 -7.73 -13.39 1.65
C ALA A 301 -8.91 -14.21 1.13
N LEU A 302 -9.21 -14.17 -0.16
CA LEU A 302 -10.27 -14.97 -0.79
C LEU A 302 -9.99 -16.48 -0.73
N LYS A 303 -8.74 -16.90 -0.79
CA LYS A 303 -8.36 -18.31 -0.64
C LYS A 303 -8.46 -18.83 0.77
N LEU A 304 -8.24 -17.98 1.76
CA LEU A 304 -8.21 -18.33 3.17
C LEU A 304 -9.59 -18.24 3.82
N GLY A 305 -10.33 -17.17 3.58
CA GLY A 305 -11.65 -16.92 4.16
C GLY A 305 -12.81 -17.39 3.26
N ASP A 306 -13.97 -17.65 3.86
CA ASP A 306 -15.23 -17.81 3.13
C ASP A 306 -15.81 -16.46 2.73
N TYR A 307 -15.39 -15.42 3.44
CA TYR A 307 -15.68 -14.02 3.15
C TYR A 307 -14.40 -13.19 3.27
N THR A 308 -14.23 -12.25 2.34
CA THR A 308 -13.18 -11.24 2.39
C THR A 308 -13.82 -9.87 2.38
N VAL A 309 -13.56 -9.08 3.41
CA VAL A 309 -14.02 -7.68 3.50
C VAL A 309 -12.86 -6.76 3.18
N THR A 310 -13.07 -5.85 2.24
CA THR A 310 -12.06 -4.88 1.79
C THR A 310 -12.68 -3.52 1.56
N GLU A 311 -11.83 -2.52 1.33
CA GLU A 311 -12.25 -1.15 1.07
C GLU A 311 -11.58 -0.54 -0.16
N ALA A 312 -12.17 0.53 -0.69
CA ALA A 312 -11.55 1.40 -1.69
C ALA A 312 -11.53 2.85 -1.19
N GLY A 313 -10.48 3.60 -1.54
CA GLY A 313 -10.29 4.97 -1.08
C GLY A 313 -11.29 5.95 -1.65
N PHE A 314 -11.52 7.09 -0.99
CA PHE A 314 -12.47 8.12 -1.40
C PHE A 314 -13.93 7.63 -1.45
N GLY A 315 -14.77 8.27 -2.28
CA GLY A 315 -16.15 7.86 -2.53
C GLY A 315 -16.28 6.80 -3.62
N ALA A 316 -17.50 6.35 -3.83
CA ALA A 316 -17.83 5.32 -4.82
C ALA A 316 -17.56 5.78 -6.25
N ASP A 317 -17.75 7.07 -6.51
CA ASP A 317 -17.47 7.77 -7.77
C ASP A 317 -15.99 7.79 -8.20
N LEU A 318 -15.08 7.42 -7.31
CA LEU A 318 -13.64 7.34 -7.58
C LEU A 318 -13.06 5.98 -7.16
N GLY A 319 -13.12 5.66 -5.87
CA GLY A 319 -12.47 4.47 -5.33
C GLY A 319 -13.16 3.18 -5.72
N ALA A 320 -14.47 3.07 -5.58
CA ALA A 320 -15.19 1.86 -5.97
C ALA A 320 -15.18 1.67 -7.49
N GLU A 321 -15.32 2.74 -8.27
CA GLU A 321 -15.19 2.70 -9.73
C GLU A 321 -13.85 2.12 -10.15
N LYS A 322 -12.74 2.65 -9.62
CA LYS A 322 -11.38 2.13 -9.90
C LYS A 322 -11.16 0.70 -9.37
N PHE A 323 -11.78 0.36 -8.24
CA PHE A 323 -11.74 -1.00 -7.73
C PHE A 323 -12.36 -1.99 -8.73
N LEU A 324 -13.53 -1.66 -9.27
CA LEU A 324 -14.24 -2.49 -10.23
C LEU A 324 -13.54 -2.49 -11.60
N ASP A 325 -13.26 -1.32 -12.14
CA ASP A 325 -12.79 -1.16 -13.52
C ASP A 325 -11.30 -1.43 -13.73
N ILE A 326 -10.49 -1.27 -12.69
CA ILE A 326 -9.04 -1.55 -12.76
C ILE A 326 -8.73 -2.85 -12.05
N LYS A 327 -8.88 -2.90 -10.73
CA LYS A 327 -8.42 -4.04 -9.93
C LYS A 327 -9.17 -5.32 -10.23
N CYS A 328 -10.50 -5.27 -10.24
CA CYS A 328 -11.33 -6.46 -10.48
C CYS A 328 -11.12 -7.01 -11.88
N ARG A 329 -11.08 -6.15 -12.90
CA ARG A 329 -10.83 -6.57 -14.29
C ARG A 329 -9.46 -7.21 -14.46
N MET A 330 -8.39 -6.57 -13.95
CA MET A 330 -7.03 -7.09 -14.07
C MET A 330 -6.78 -8.38 -13.28
N ALA A 331 -7.46 -8.54 -12.16
CA ALA A 331 -7.24 -9.66 -11.24
C ALA A 331 -8.25 -10.80 -11.43
N GLY A 332 -9.30 -10.63 -12.26
CA GLY A 332 -10.38 -11.60 -12.41
C GLY A 332 -11.21 -11.73 -11.13
N LEU A 333 -11.48 -10.61 -10.45
CA LEU A 333 -12.25 -10.58 -9.22
C LEU A 333 -13.70 -10.15 -9.50
N THR A 334 -14.63 -10.74 -8.75
CA THR A 334 -16.06 -10.36 -8.80
C THR A 334 -16.57 -10.16 -7.38
N PRO A 335 -16.87 -8.92 -6.97
CA PRO A 335 -17.51 -8.67 -5.68
C PRO A 335 -18.89 -9.32 -5.59
N SER A 336 -19.23 -9.82 -4.41
CA SER A 336 -20.53 -10.38 -4.09
C SER A 336 -21.46 -9.34 -3.44
N ALA A 337 -20.87 -8.30 -2.84
CA ALA A 337 -21.58 -7.16 -2.25
C ALA A 337 -20.64 -5.96 -2.12
#